data_a4a32cd7810fba8fe8127bd2f6a5d585
#
_entry.id   a4a32cd7810fba8fe8127bd2f6a5d585
#
_cell.length_a   1.000
_cell.length_b   1.000
_cell.length_c   1.000
_cell.angle_alpha   90.00
_cell.angle_beta   90.00
_cell.angle_gamma   90.00
#
_symmetry.space_group_name_H-M   'P 1'
#
loop_
_entity.id
_entity.type
_entity.pdbx_description
1 polymer ?
#
loop_
_entity_poly.entity_id
_entity_poly.type
_entity_poly.pdbx_seq_one_letter_code
_entity_poly.pdbx_strand_id
1 'polypeptide(L)'
;MLTSRLTLFLRSAWLGALLATAACQTTPPVQEMSDARQAISAAQDAGAADKAATQLEAAVGFLEKAETALNNREYARARHDALQAKNKALEALQRSEVEKDAGP
;
A
#
# COMPACT_ATOMS: atom_id res chain seq x y z
N MET A 1 9.21 -16.01 47.02
CA MET A 1 7.96 -15.24 46.85
C MET A 1 8.07 -14.14 45.83
N LEU A 2 9.19 -13.45 45.69
CA LEU A 2 9.39 -12.41 44.66
C LEU A 2 9.50 -12.96 43.24
N THR A 3 10.02 -14.17 43.03
CA THR A 3 10.18 -14.80 41.71
C THR A 3 8.86 -15.24 41.08
N SER A 4 7.82 -15.58 41.88
CA SER A 4 6.52 -15.99 41.33
C SER A 4 5.67 -14.80 40.84
N ARG A 5 5.88 -13.61 41.38
CA ARG A 5 5.21 -12.38 40.91
C ARG A 5 5.83 -11.87 39.64
N LEU A 6 7.15 -11.98 39.46
CA LEU A 6 7.84 -11.57 38.24
C LEU A 6 7.45 -12.45 37.04
N THR A 7 7.31 -13.77 37.24
CA THR A 7 6.89 -14.71 36.20
C THR A 7 5.46 -14.46 35.73
N LEU A 8 4.57 -14.04 36.63
CA LEU A 8 3.20 -13.67 36.29
C LEU A 8 3.11 -12.38 35.48
N PHE A 9 3.94 -11.37 35.77
CA PHE A 9 4.02 -10.14 35.00
C PHE A 9 4.57 -10.37 33.59
N LEU A 10 5.59 -11.23 33.46
CA LEU A 10 6.18 -11.59 32.16
C LEU A 10 5.18 -12.35 31.27
N ARG A 11 4.37 -13.23 31.83
CA ARG A 11 3.32 -13.95 31.10
C ARG A 11 2.21 -13.02 30.59
N SER A 12 1.83 -12.03 31.36
CA SER A 12 0.83 -11.03 30.97
C SER A 12 1.32 -10.11 29.86
N ALA A 13 2.60 -9.75 29.86
CA ALA A 13 3.21 -8.91 28.81
C ALA A 13 3.25 -9.61 27.45
N TRP A 14 3.50 -10.93 27.41
CA TRP A 14 3.50 -11.71 26.17
C TRP A 14 2.11 -11.85 25.56
N LEU A 15 1.07 -12.00 26.36
CA LEU A 15 -0.31 -12.09 25.89
C LEU A 15 -0.78 -10.76 25.26
N GLY A 16 -0.36 -9.63 25.83
CA GLY A 16 -0.67 -8.30 25.31
C GLY A 16 -0.01 -8.02 23.95
N ALA A 17 1.23 -8.49 23.73
CA ALA A 17 1.95 -8.33 22.48
C ALA A 17 1.28 -9.11 21.32
N LEU A 18 0.76 -10.30 21.57
CA LEU A 18 0.05 -11.13 20.59
C LEU A 18 -1.29 -10.50 20.14
N LEU A 19 -2.01 -9.85 21.04
CA LEU A 19 -3.27 -9.17 20.74
C LEU A 19 -3.05 -7.90 19.90
N ALA A 20 -1.94 -7.18 20.10
CA ALA A 20 -1.59 -5.98 19.33
C ALA A 20 -1.29 -6.30 17.86
N THR A 21 -0.67 -7.45 17.56
CA THR A 21 -0.37 -7.85 16.17
C THR A 21 -1.63 -8.27 15.40
N ALA A 22 -2.63 -8.84 16.05
CA ALA A 22 -3.90 -9.19 15.42
C ALA A 22 -4.73 -7.95 15.03
N ALA A 23 -4.65 -6.85 15.81
CA ALA A 23 -5.38 -5.61 15.54
C ALA A 23 -4.90 -4.91 14.26
N CYS A 24 -3.63 -5.03 13.86
CA CYS A 24 -3.08 -4.41 12.65
C CYS A 24 -3.63 -5.01 11.35
N GLN A 25 -4.15 -6.25 11.37
CA GLN A 25 -4.69 -6.93 10.19
C GLN A 25 -6.14 -6.56 9.89
N THR A 26 -6.85 -5.92 10.83
CA THR A 26 -8.26 -5.53 10.71
C THR A 26 -8.45 -4.08 10.30
N THR A 27 -7.37 -3.31 10.16
CA THR A 27 -7.42 -1.89 9.82
C THR A 27 -7.50 -1.70 8.31
N PRO A 28 -8.47 -0.92 7.79
CA PRO A 28 -8.54 -0.58 6.38
C PRO A 28 -7.26 0.15 5.91
N PRO A 29 -6.75 -0.13 4.69
CA PRO A 29 -5.52 0.46 4.17
C PRO A 29 -5.75 1.85 3.58
N VAL A 30 -6.25 2.79 4.36
CA VAL A 30 -6.62 4.14 3.91
C VAL A 30 -5.40 4.91 3.40
N GLN A 31 -4.28 4.81 4.11
CA GLN A 31 -3.05 5.50 3.74
C GLN A 31 -2.47 4.95 2.44
N GLU A 32 -2.39 3.64 2.31
CA GLU A 32 -1.86 2.99 1.11
C GLU A 32 -2.72 3.29 -0.12
N MET A 33 -4.04 3.35 0.04
CA MET A 33 -4.97 3.73 -1.02
C MET A 33 -4.79 5.19 -1.43
N SER A 34 -4.59 6.08 -0.47
CA SER A 34 -4.33 7.50 -0.73
C SER A 34 -3.00 7.70 -1.45
N ASP A 35 -1.95 7.03 -1.01
CA ASP A 35 -0.63 7.07 -1.65
C ASP A 35 -0.69 6.58 -3.10
N ALA A 36 -1.44 5.52 -3.35
CA ALA A 36 -1.63 4.99 -4.71
C ALA A 36 -2.32 6.02 -5.62
N ARG A 37 -3.38 6.65 -5.13
CA ARG A 37 -4.10 7.69 -5.90
C ARG A 37 -3.20 8.89 -6.21
N GLN A 38 -2.41 9.34 -5.25
CA GLN A 38 -1.46 10.43 -5.44
C GLN A 38 -0.39 10.09 -6.48
N ALA A 39 0.16 8.87 -6.41
CA ALA A 39 1.17 8.42 -7.36
C ALA A 39 0.60 8.32 -8.79
N ILE A 40 -0.63 7.83 -8.95
CA ILE A 40 -1.33 7.77 -10.24
C ILE A 40 -1.54 9.19 -10.79
N SER A 41 -2.00 10.11 -9.95
CA SER A 41 -2.20 11.51 -10.35
C SER A 41 -0.89 12.15 -10.81
N ALA A 42 0.20 11.94 -10.08
CA ALA A 42 1.53 12.45 -10.46
C ALA A 42 1.99 11.87 -11.80
N ALA A 43 1.78 10.58 -12.03
CA ALA A 43 2.11 9.94 -13.31
C ALA A 43 1.28 10.52 -14.47
N GLN A 44 0.00 10.74 -14.26
CA GLN A 44 -0.88 11.36 -15.26
C GLN A 44 -0.42 12.78 -15.60
N ASP A 45 -0.09 13.58 -14.59
CA ASP A 45 0.41 14.94 -14.76
C ASP A 45 1.73 14.99 -15.53
N ALA A 46 2.55 13.96 -15.39
CA ALA A 46 3.82 13.82 -16.13
C ALA A 46 3.61 13.31 -17.57
N GLY A 47 2.38 13.03 -17.98
CA GLY A 47 2.09 12.57 -19.35
C GLY A 47 2.20 11.05 -19.53
N ALA A 48 2.07 10.27 -18.46
CA ALA A 48 2.21 8.82 -18.52
C ALA A 48 1.19 8.13 -19.45
N ALA A 49 0.04 8.73 -19.70
CA ALA A 49 -0.95 8.20 -20.64
C ALA A 49 -0.36 7.99 -22.05
N ASP A 50 0.55 8.87 -22.46
CA ASP A 50 1.22 8.78 -23.76
C ASP A 50 2.58 8.09 -23.69
N LYS A 51 3.33 8.31 -22.59
CA LYS A 51 4.74 7.91 -22.49
C LYS A 51 4.95 6.58 -21.76
N ALA A 52 4.02 6.19 -20.89
CA ALA A 52 4.10 5.00 -20.05
C ALA A 52 2.72 4.38 -19.85
N ALA A 53 1.94 4.25 -20.91
CA ALA A 53 0.55 3.82 -20.88
C ALA A 53 0.38 2.44 -20.20
N THR A 54 1.24 1.48 -20.49
CA THR A 54 1.17 0.13 -19.91
C THR A 54 1.29 0.15 -18.40
N GLN A 55 2.25 0.92 -17.87
CA GLN A 55 2.47 1.03 -16.44
C GLN A 55 1.33 1.79 -15.75
N LEU A 56 0.84 2.85 -16.39
CA LEU A 56 -0.30 3.62 -15.86
C LEU A 56 -1.57 2.78 -15.81
N GLU A 57 -1.87 2.03 -16.87
CA GLU A 57 -3.02 1.12 -16.91
C GLU A 57 -2.93 0.04 -15.83
N ALA A 58 -1.74 -0.53 -15.63
CA ALA A 58 -1.48 -1.49 -14.57
C ALA A 58 -1.73 -0.88 -13.19
N ALA A 59 -1.28 0.36 -12.96
CA ALA A 59 -1.50 1.07 -11.70
C ALA A 59 -3.00 1.26 -11.42
N VAL A 60 -3.74 1.74 -12.41
CA VAL A 60 -5.20 1.93 -12.28
C VAL A 60 -5.91 0.62 -12.02
N GLY A 61 -5.52 -0.45 -12.72
CA GLY A 61 -6.09 -1.79 -12.53
C GLY A 61 -5.88 -2.34 -11.11
N PHE A 62 -4.67 -2.15 -10.55
CA PHE A 62 -4.41 -2.55 -9.17
C PHE A 62 -5.19 -1.70 -8.16
N LEU A 63 -5.37 -0.41 -8.42
CA LEU A 63 -6.19 0.44 -7.54
C LEU A 63 -7.66 -0.02 -7.53
N GLU A 64 -8.23 -0.37 -8.68
CA GLU A 64 -9.58 -0.91 -8.78
C GLU A 64 -9.72 -2.22 -8.01
N LYS A 65 -8.73 -3.12 -8.11
CA LYS A 65 -8.69 -4.36 -7.32
C LYS A 65 -8.63 -4.07 -5.83
N ALA A 66 -7.84 -3.07 -5.43
CA ALA A 66 -7.74 -2.66 -4.04
C ALA A 66 -9.09 -2.14 -3.51
N GLU A 67 -9.79 -1.34 -4.31
CA GLU A 67 -11.13 -0.82 -3.95
C GLU A 67 -12.15 -1.95 -3.81
N THR A 68 -12.13 -2.92 -4.71
CA THR A 68 -13.00 -4.10 -4.63
C THR A 68 -12.71 -4.92 -3.37
N ALA A 69 -11.44 -5.18 -3.08
CA ALA A 69 -11.02 -5.89 -1.88
C ALA A 69 -11.42 -5.13 -0.60
N LEU A 70 -11.29 -3.80 -0.60
CA LEU A 70 -11.71 -2.95 0.51
C LEU A 70 -13.22 -3.08 0.77
N ASN A 71 -14.03 -3.03 -0.28
CA ASN A 71 -15.49 -3.17 -0.18
C ASN A 71 -15.90 -4.56 0.34
N ASN A 72 -15.10 -5.58 0.05
CA ASN A 72 -15.29 -6.94 0.53
C ASN A 72 -14.66 -7.18 1.91
N ARG A 73 -14.11 -6.16 2.54
CA ARG A 73 -13.41 -6.22 3.83
C ARG A 73 -12.18 -7.13 3.83
N GLU A 74 -11.61 -7.38 2.66
CA GLU A 74 -10.36 -8.10 2.49
C GLU A 74 -9.17 -7.13 2.60
N TYR A 75 -8.92 -6.64 3.81
CA TYR A 75 -8.00 -5.51 4.04
C TYR A 75 -6.54 -5.83 3.72
N ALA A 76 -6.08 -7.05 3.98
CA ALA A 76 -4.72 -7.46 3.63
C ALA A 76 -4.52 -7.45 2.10
N ARG A 77 -5.50 -7.93 1.36
CA ARG A 77 -5.49 -7.92 -0.11
C ARG A 77 -5.57 -6.49 -0.65
N ALA A 78 -6.47 -5.67 -0.09
CA ALA A 78 -6.60 -4.28 -0.47
C ALA A 78 -5.28 -3.52 -0.28
N ARG A 79 -4.59 -3.74 0.83
CA ARG A 79 -3.28 -3.14 1.10
C ARG A 79 -2.24 -3.59 0.09
N HIS A 80 -2.17 -4.88 -0.19
CA HIS A 80 -1.24 -5.43 -1.18
C HIS A 80 -1.47 -4.82 -2.56
N ASP A 81 -2.72 -4.78 -3.03
CA ASP A 81 -3.06 -4.25 -4.34
C ASP A 81 -2.83 -2.72 -4.41
N ALA A 82 -3.10 -1.99 -3.33
CA ALA A 82 -2.80 -0.56 -3.27
C ALA A 82 -1.29 -0.28 -3.36
N LEU A 83 -0.46 -1.09 -2.72
CA LEU A 83 1.00 -0.98 -2.84
C LEU A 83 1.47 -1.30 -4.25
N GLN A 84 0.89 -2.28 -4.92
CA GLN A 84 1.18 -2.58 -6.32
C GLN A 84 0.77 -1.42 -7.24
N ALA A 85 -0.39 -0.82 -7.00
CA ALA A 85 -0.85 0.36 -7.73
C ALA A 85 0.14 1.52 -7.61
N LYS A 86 0.57 1.82 -6.39
CA LYS A 86 1.59 2.84 -6.13
C LYS A 86 2.89 2.56 -6.88
N ASN A 87 3.40 1.35 -6.79
CA ASN A 87 4.66 0.97 -7.44
C ASN A 87 4.59 1.10 -8.96
N LYS A 88 3.49 0.67 -9.58
CA LYS A 88 3.28 0.81 -11.02
C LYS A 88 3.13 2.27 -11.44
N ALA A 89 2.49 3.09 -10.62
CA ALA A 89 2.38 4.52 -10.88
C ALA A 89 3.72 5.23 -10.80
N LEU A 90 4.56 4.89 -9.82
CA LEU A 90 5.91 5.44 -9.70
C LEU A 90 6.79 5.02 -10.87
N GLU A 91 6.66 3.78 -11.34
CA GLU A 91 7.34 3.30 -12.54
C GLU A 91 6.89 4.09 -13.79
N ALA A 92 5.59 4.35 -13.93
CA ALA A 92 5.04 5.16 -15.01
C ALA A 92 5.57 6.59 -14.96
N LEU A 93 5.61 7.18 -13.77
CA LEU A 93 6.16 8.53 -13.57
C LEU A 93 7.63 8.59 -13.99
N GLN A 94 8.44 7.66 -13.52
CA GLN A 94 9.87 7.60 -13.83
C GLN A 94 10.11 7.48 -15.34
N ARG A 95 9.39 6.61 -16.01
CA ARG A 95 9.51 6.44 -17.48
C ARG A 95 9.12 7.72 -18.23
N SER A 96 8.08 8.39 -17.78
CA SER A 96 7.62 9.64 -18.38
C SER A 96 8.64 10.77 -18.23
N GLU A 97 9.30 10.85 -17.09
CA GLU A 97 10.36 11.83 -16.84
C GLU A 97 11.61 11.56 -17.67
N VAL A 98 12.04 10.29 -17.77
CA VAL A 98 13.20 9.89 -18.58
C VAL A 98 12.96 10.21 -20.04
N GLU A 99 11.78 9.95 -20.58
CA GLU A 99 11.45 10.27 -21.97
C GLU A 99 11.43 11.77 -22.23
N LYS A 100 10.99 12.57 -21.26
CA LYS A 100 11.01 14.04 -21.32
C LYS A 100 12.45 14.57 -21.39
N ASP A 101 13.36 14.01 -20.61
CA ASP A 101 14.78 14.41 -20.59
C ASP A 101 15.53 13.94 -21.84
N ALA A 102 15.06 12.89 -22.52
CA ALA A 102 15.63 12.37 -23.76
C ALA A 102 15.08 13.06 -25.01
N GLY A 103 14.16 14.03 -24.90
CA GLY A 103 13.57 14.79 -25.97
C GLY A 103 14.60 15.67 -26.68
N PRO A 104 14.33 16.09 -27.93
CA PRO A 104 15.30 16.84 -28.76
C PRO A 104 15.73 18.16 -28.14
#